data_6a2b65609a60fac8258e68641894880c
#
_entry.id   6a2b65609a60fac8258e68641894880c
#
_cell.length_a   1.000
_cell.length_b   1.000
_cell.length_c   1.000
_cell.angle_alpha   90.00
_cell.angle_beta   90.00
_cell.angle_gamma   90.00
#
_symmetry.space_group_name_H-M   'P 1'
#
loop_
_entity.id
_entity.type
_entity.pdbx_description
1 polymer ?
#
loop_
_entity_poly.entity_id
_entity_poly.type
_entity_poly.pdbx_seq_one_letter_code
_entity_poly.pdbx_strand_id
1 'polypeptide(L)'
;RQLSTEKKSRMWFAPSLLHTEALRRIIRSNRNRLEIEMYELILDIMESVGTDTFSFDCNDIFLLLRYSQARVEKHQVRKILKECWKLNPAPNTLTYTTYQLDYTRDCHYSPVRKTGRFYTVTKAFLETL
;
A
#
# COMPACT_ATOMS: atom_id res chain seq x y z
N ARG A 1 3.56 13.80 -15.11
CA ARG A 1 3.31 14.39 -15.07
C ARG A 1 3.39 15.39 -15.03
N GLN A 2 2.92 15.41 -15.39
CA GLN A 2 2.80 16.34 -15.23
C GLN A 2 2.26 17.12 -15.07
N LEU A 3 1.53 17.11 -15.19
CA LEU A 3 0.98 17.89 -15.32
C LEU A 3 1.41 18.82 -15.39
N SER A 4 1.67 18.69 -16.07
CA SER A 4 1.92 19.47 -16.14
C SER A 4 1.94 20.32 -16.34
N THR A 5 1.96 20.50 -16.83
CA THR A 5 1.76 21.28 -16.90
C THR A 5 1.35 21.76 -17.56
N GLU A 6 1.08 21.48 -18.16
CA GLU A 6 0.53 21.81 -18.61
C GLU A 6 -0.06 22.03 -18.47
N LYS A 7 -0.45 21.79 -18.25
CA LYS A 7 -1.16 21.98 -17.84
C LYS A 7 -1.23 22.41 -17.12
N LYS A 8 -1.05 22.61 -16.71
CA LYS A 8 -1.37 23.17 -15.93
C LYS A 8 -1.81 24.01 -15.79
N SER A 9 -1.73 24.17 -16.10
CA SER A 9 -2.60 24.92 -15.77
C SER A 9 -3.91 24.77 -16.24
N ARG A 10 -4.49 24.35 -16.61
CA ARG A 10 -5.71 24.31 -16.92
C ARG A 10 -6.48 23.30 -16.54
N MET A 11 -6.24 22.57 -16.20
CA MET A 11 -6.80 21.48 -15.95
C MET A 11 -7.84 21.39 -14.95
N TRP A 12 -8.32 22.33 -14.52
CA TRP A 12 -9.19 22.28 -13.44
C TRP A 12 -10.60 22.20 -13.84
N PHE A 13 -10.84 22.14 -15.09
CA PHE A 13 -12.11 22.32 -15.56
C PHE A 13 -12.91 21.12 -15.39
N ALA A 14 -12.70 20.17 -16.03
CA ALA A 14 -13.59 19.06 -16.06
C ALA A 14 -12.97 17.92 -15.34
N PRO A 15 -13.62 17.39 -14.34
CA PRO A 15 -13.12 16.22 -13.67
C PRO A 15 -13.31 15.02 -14.56
N SER A 16 -12.32 14.72 -15.35
CA SER A 16 -12.24 13.49 -16.09
C SER A 16 -11.53 12.45 -15.23
N LEU A 17 -11.47 11.23 -15.71
CA LEU A 17 -10.69 10.20 -15.04
C LEU A 17 -9.23 10.58 -14.95
N LEU A 18 -8.69 11.16 -16.00
CA LEU A 18 -7.31 11.63 -15.98
C LEU A 18 -7.12 12.70 -14.93
N HIS A 19 -8.04 13.60 -14.82
CA HIS A 19 -8.01 14.67 -13.85
C HIS A 19 -8.08 14.09 -12.44
N THR A 20 -8.94 13.10 -12.23
CA THR A 20 -9.04 12.42 -10.95
C THR A 20 -7.72 11.77 -10.56
N GLU A 21 -7.06 11.13 -11.52
CA GLU A 21 -5.77 10.52 -11.28
C GLU A 21 -4.72 11.56 -10.88
N ALA A 22 -4.72 12.70 -11.57
CA ALA A 22 -3.80 13.78 -11.23
C ALA A 22 -4.06 14.33 -9.84
N LEU A 23 -5.31 14.49 -9.45
CA LEU A 23 -5.67 14.93 -8.11
C LEU A 23 -5.21 13.93 -7.05
N ARG A 24 -5.35 12.64 -7.32
CA ARG A 24 -4.87 11.62 -6.40
C ARG A 24 -3.37 11.74 -6.19
N ARG A 25 -2.61 12.00 -7.24
CA ARG A 25 -1.17 12.19 -7.12
C ARG A 25 -0.83 13.39 -6.27
N ILE A 26 -1.54 14.49 -6.43
CA ILE A 26 -1.33 15.68 -5.64
C ILE A 26 -1.63 15.41 -4.18
N ILE A 27 -2.73 14.74 -3.89
CA ILE A 27 -3.09 14.39 -2.53
C ILE A 27 -2.02 13.50 -1.91
N ARG A 28 -1.55 12.49 -2.64
CA ARG A 28 -0.52 11.59 -2.13
C ARG A 28 0.81 12.29 -1.91
N SER A 29 1.16 13.27 -2.73
CA SER A 29 2.43 13.97 -2.56
C SER A 29 2.51 14.74 -1.27
N ASN A 30 1.40 15.02 -0.63
CA ASN A 30 1.36 15.68 0.66
C ASN A 30 1.41 14.71 1.83
N ARG A 31 1.43 13.40 1.55
CA ARG A 31 1.50 12.40 2.59
C ARG A 31 2.95 12.06 2.90
N ASN A 32 3.15 11.38 4.01
CA ASN A 32 4.45 10.87 4.38
C ASN A 32 4.95 9.94 3.28
N ARG A 33 6.23 10.07 2.93
CA ARG A 33 6.84 9.26 1.87
C ARG A 33 6.70 7.76 2.13
N LEU A 34 6.85 7.35 3.38
CA LEU A 34 6.71 5.95 3.74
C LEU A 34 5.29 5.47 3.52
N GLU A 35 4.31 6.31 3.79
CA GLU A 35 2.92 5.97 3.55
C GLU A 35 2.67 5.69 2.06
N ILE A 36 3.26 6.49 1.19
CA ILE A 36 3.17 6.30 -0.24
C ILE A 36 3.84 4.99 -0.66
N GLU A 37 5.02 4.72 -0.11
CA GLU A 37 5.73 3.48 -0.40
C GLU A 37 4.92 2.25 0.02
N MET A 38 4.28 2.32 1.19
CA MET A 38 3.41 1.25 1.67
C MET A 38 2.22 1.03 0.74
N TYR A 39 1.59 2.13 0.34
CA TYR A 39 0.46 2.08 -0.57
C TYR A 39 0.85 1.40 -1.89
N GLU A 40 1.94 1.83 -2.49
CA GLU A 40 2.40 1.29 -3.76
C GLU A 40 2.79 -0.18 -3.65
N LEU A 41 3.46 -0.53 -2.56
CA LEU A 41 3.85 -1.91 -2.32
C LEU A 41 2.63 -2.83 -2.22
N ILE A 42 1.65 -2.43 -1.44
CA ILE A 42 0.46 -3.25 -1.22
C ILE A 42 -0.33 -3.40 -2.53
N LEU A 43 -0.47 -2.33 -3.29
CA LEU A 43 -1.12 -2.43 -4.59
C LEU A 43 -0.38 -3.35 -5.54
N ASP A 44 0.95 -3.26 -5.55
CA ASP A 44 1.76 -4.14 -6.39
C ASP A 44 1.55 -5.61 -6.03
N ILE A 45 1.52 -5.91 -4.72
CA ILE A 45 1.24 -7.28 -4.27
C ILE A 45 -0.13 -7.73 -4.75
N MET A 46 -1.14 -6.91 -4.54
CA MET A 46 -2.51 -7.26 -4.93
C MET A 46 -2.63 -7.52 -6.42
N GLU A 47 -2.00 -6.68 -7.23
CA GLU A 47 -2.04 -6.84 -8.68
C GLU A 47 -1.26 -8.06 -9.13
N SER A 48 -0.13 -8.31 -8.50
CA SER A 48 0.73 -9.45 -8.85
C SER A 48 0.08 -10.78 -8.56
N VAL A 49 -0.66 -10.87 -7.45
CA VAL A 49 -1.30 -12.13 -7.05
C VAL A 49 -2.77 -12.21 -7.49
N GLY A 50 -3.32 -11.12 -8.01
CA GLY A 50 -4.69 -11.11 -8.53
C GLY A 50 -5.74 -11.10 -7.44
N THR A 51 -5.52 -10.37 -6.36
CA THR A 51 -6.50 -10.28 -5.28
C THR A 51 -6.90 -8.83 -5.01
N ASP A 52 -8.11 -8.65 -4.50
CA ASP A 52 -8.60 -7.34 -4.09
C ASP A 52 -8.49 -7.12 -2.58
N THR A 53 -7.98 -8.10 -1.86
CA THR A 53 -7.87 -8.05 -0.41
C THR A 53 -6.52 -8.58 0.03
N PHE A 54 -5.90 -7.89 0.96
CA PHE A 54 -4.59 -8.30 1.47
C PHE A 54 -4.61 -8.26 2.99
N SER A 55 -4.19 -9.37 3.59
CA SER A 55 -4.04 -9.50 5.04
C SER A 55 -2.57 -9.55 5.40
N PHE A 56 -2.17 -8.81 6.43
CA PHE A 56 -0.77 -8.68 6.78
C PHE A 56 -0.63 -8.19 8.22
N ASP A 57 0.52 -8.46 8.82
CA ASP A 57 0.88 -7.80 10.06
C ASP A 57 1.96 -6.75 9.78
N CYS A 58 2.33 -6.00 10.79
CA CYS A 58 3.36 -4.98 10.67
C CYS A 58 4.67 -5.53 10.14
N ASN A 59 5.04 -6.73 10.60
CA ASN A 59 6.30 -7.33 10.23
C ASN A 59 6.33 -7.73 8.75
N ASP A 60 5.20 -8.18 8.21
CA ASP A 60 5.12 -8.54 6.79
C ASP A 60 5.49 -7.34 5.92
N ILE A 61 4.87 -6.20 6.19
CA ILE A 61 5.11 -4.99 5.40
C ILE A 61 6.51 -4.44 5.66
N PHE A 62 6.94 -4.45 6.92
CA PHE A 62 8.27 -4.00 7.27
C PHE A 62 9.35 -4.75 6.50
N LEU A 63 9.27 -6.07 6.44
CA LEU A 63 10.26 -6.87 5.74
C LEU A 63 10.23 -6.60 4.23
N LEU A 64 9.06 -6.48 3.65
CA LEU A 64 8.95 -6.20 2.22
C LEU A 64 9.49 -4.82 1.86
N LEU A 65 9.25 -3.83 2.71
CA LEU A 65 9.83 -2.50 2.52
C LEU A 65 11.35 -2.54 2.61
N ARG A 66 11.87 -3.31 3.55
CA ARG A 66 13.32 -3.46 3.70
C ARG A 66 13.93 -4.14 2.47
N TYR A 67 13.25 -5.10 1.89
CA TYR A 67 13.71 -5.74 0.65
C TYR A 67 13.76 -4.76 -0.51
N SER A 68 12.87 -3.78 -0.55
CA SER A 68 12.92 -2.75 -1.58
C SER A 68 13.86 -1.62 -1.19
N GLN A 69 14.70 -1.84 -0.18
CA GLN A 69 15.73 -0.92 0.30
C GLN A 69 15.19 0.38 0.91
N ALA A 70 13.96 0.37 1.34
CA ALA A 70 13.42 1.50 2.07
C ALA A 70 14.07 1.59 3.46
N ARG A 71 14.40 2.80 3.87
CA ARG A 71 14.94 3.03 5.20
C ARG A 71 13.78 3.24 6.15
N VAL A 72 13.38 2.17 6.81
CA VAL A 72 12.18 2.16 7.62
C VAL A 72 12.40 1.34 8.89
N GLU A 73 11.74 1.78 9.96
CA GLU A 73 11.68 1.06 11.21
C GLU A 73 10.27 0.52 11.41
N LYS A 74 10.17 -0.60 12.11
CA LYS A 74 8.87 -1.25 12.28
C LYS A 74 7.84 -0.34 12.97
N HIS A 75 8.28 0.47 13.93
CA HIS A 75 7.36 1.37 14.61
C HIS A 75 6.76 2.42 13.68
N GLN A 76 7.50 2.81 12.63
CA GLN A 76 6.99 3.76 11.65
C GLN A 76 5.86 3.14 10.81
N VAL A 77 6.01 1.87 10.45
CA VAL A 77 4.95 1.14 9.75
C VAL A 77 3.71 1.06 10.64
N ARG A 78 3.91 0.69 11.90
CA ARG A 78 2.79 0.56 12.85
C ARG A 78 2.07 1.89 13.02
N LYS A 79 2.81 2.97 13.07
CA LYS A 79 2.24 4.31 13.22
C LYS A 79 1.33 4.64 12.03
N ILE A 80 1.78 4.36 10.82
CA ILE A 80 0.98 4.62 9.63
C ILE A 80 -0.30 3.80 9.66
N LEU A 81 -0.22 2.53 9.99
CA LEU A 81 -1.40 1.68 10.03
C LEU A 81 -2.43 2.17 11.03
N LYS A 82 -1.98 2.61 12.21
CA LYS A 82 -2.88 3.02 13.27
C LYS A 82 -3.33 4.48 13.19
N GLU A 83 -2.42 5.37 12.84
CA GLU A 83 -2.71 6.81 12.92
C GLU A 83 -3.07 7.42 11.58
N CYS A 84 -2.49 6.94 10.49
CA CYS A 84 -2.78 7.49 9.17
C CYS A 84 -3.90 6.72 8.47
N TRP A 85 -3.84 5.40 8.50
CA TRP A 85 -4.84 4.56 7.85
C TRP A 85 -5.97 4.15 8.81
N LYS A 86 -5.73 4.26 10.11
CA LYS A 86 -6.71 3.99 11.16
C LYS A 86 -7.28 2.58 11.08
N LEU A 87 -6.42 1.63 10.76
CA LEU A 87 -6.83 0.24 10.68
C LEU A 87 -6.86 -0.38 12.07
N ASN A 88 -7.83 -1.23 12.26
CA ASN A 88 -7.93 -2.01 13.49
C ASN A 88 -7.40 -3.41 13.20
N PRO A 89 -6.53 -3.95 14.06
CA PRO A 89 -6.09 -5.32 13.87
C PRO A 89 -7.25 -6.27 14.13
N ALA A 90 -7.17 -7.46 13.58
CA ALA A 90 -8.16 -8.50 13.84
C ALA A 90 -8.27 -8.73 15.35
N PRO A 91 -9.49 -8.91 15.88
CA PRO A 91 -9.70 -8.96 17.33
C PRO A 91 -9.03 -10.15 18.01
N ASN A 92 -8.85 -11.23 17.30
CA ASN A 92 -8.29 -12.48 17.86
C ASN A 92 -7.12 -12.93 17.01
N THR A 93 -6.32 -13.82 17.58
CA THR A 93 -5.28 -14.49 16.84
C THR A 93 -5.93 -15.48 15.88
N LEU A 94 -5.73 -15.27 14.59
CA LEU A 94 -6.32 -16.09 13.54
C LEU A 94 -5.25 -16.44 12.53
N THR A 95 -5.50 -17.50 11.77
CA THR A 95 -4.65 -17.85 10.64
C THR A 95 -5.02 -16.98 9.45
N TYR A 96 -4.02 -16.38 8.82
CA TYR A 96 -4.22 -15.55 7.63
C TYR A 96 -3.17 -15.90 6.58
N THR A 97 -3.43 -15.51 5.35
CA THR A 97 -2.46 -15.66 4.27
C THR A 97 -1.87 -14.30 3.95
N THR A 98 -0.56 -14.23 3.99
CA THR A 98 0.19 -13.07 3.55
C THR A 98 1.08 -13.47 2.38
N TYR A 99 1.90 -12.56 1.87
CA TYR A 99 2.75 -12.83 0.72
C TYR A 99 4.17 -12.42 1.00
N GLN A 100 5.11 -13.22 0.51
CA GLN A 100 6.53 -12.96 0.63
C GLN A 100 7.17 -13.02 -0.74
N LEU A 101 8.25 -12.29 -0.92
CA LEU A 101 9.02 -12.35 -2.16
C LEU A 101 9.77 -13.68 -2.21
N ASP A 102 9.65 -14.35 -3.34
CA ASP A 102 10.34 -15.62 -3.59
C ASP A 102 11.34 -15.39 -4.72
N TYR A 103 12.59 -15.20 -4.34
CA TYR A 103 13.64 -14.91 -5.30
C TYR A 103 14.00 -16.12 -6.17
N THR A 104 13.59 -17.32 -5.78
CA THR A 104 13.85 -18.52 -6.57
C THR A 104 12.89 -18.64 -7.74
N ARG A 105 11.85 -17.78 -7.78
CA ARG A 105 10.81 -17.79 -8.81
C ARG A 105 10.61 -16.40 -9.40
N ASP A 106 11.70 -15.79 -9.87
CA ASP A 106 11.68 -14.47 -10.52
C ASP A 106 11.04 -13.38 -9.67
N CYS A 107 11.32 -13.41 -8.37
CA CYS A 107 10.83 -12.43 -7.43
C CYS A 107 9.30 -12.32 -7.40
N HIS A 108 8.61 -13.44 -7.58
CA HIS A 108 7.17 -13.47 -7.42
C HIS A 108 6.79 -13.45 -5.95
N TYR A 109 5.59 -12.95 -5.68
CA TYR A 109 5.03 -13.03 -4.34
C TYR A 109 4.39 -14.39 -4.15
N SER A 110 4.82 -15.09 -3.12
CA SER A 110 4.30 -16.41 -2.78
C SER A 110 3.47 -16.37 -1.52
N PRO A 111 2.34 -17.10 -1.47
CA PRO A 111 1.48 -17.09 -0.29
C PRO A 111 2.13 -17.83 0.88
N VAL A 112 1.98 -17.28 2.06
CA VAL A 112 2.48 -17.89 3.29
C VAL A 112 1.36 -17.79 4.33
N ARG A 113 1.08 -18.92 4.99
CA ARG A 113 0.09 -18.95 6.06
C ARG A 113 0.77 -18.66 7.38
N LYS A 114 0.18 -17.75 8.13
CA LYS A 114 0.67 -17.36 9.44
C LYS A 114 -0.46 -17.30 10.44
N THR A 115 -0.13 -17.41 11.71
CA THR A 115 -1.10 -17.24 12.78
C THR A 115 -0.68 -16.03 13.60
N GLY A 116 -1.62 -15.14 13.86
CA GLY A 116 -1.35 -13.92 14.60
C GLY A 116 -2.45 -12.90 14.42
N ARG A 117 -2.20 -11.71 14.93
CA ARG A 117 -3.09 -10.57 14.69
C ARG A 117 -2.63 -9.84 13.46
N PHE A 118 -3.57 -9.50 12.60
CA PHE A 118 -3.26 -8.91 11.32
C PHE A 118 -4.25 -7.81 10.97
N TYR A 119 -3.84 -7.00 10.02
CA TYR A 119 -4.72 -6.01 9.41
C TYR A 119 -5.19 -6.54 8.07
N THR A 120 -6.34 -6.05 7.63
CA THR A 120 -6.84 -6.38 6.30
C THR A 120 -7.16 -5.09 5.58
N VAL A 121 -6.70 -4.98 4.34
CA VAL A 121 -7.05 -3.85 3.48
C VAL A 121 -7.66 -4.38 2.20
N THR A 122 -8.57 -3.60 1.65
CA THR A 122 -9.16 -3.88 0.34
C THR A 122 -8.64 -2.86 -0.66
N LYS A 123 -8.70 -3.21 -1.93
CA LYS A 123 -8.33 -2.28 -2.98
C LYS A 123 -9.19 -1.02 -2.91
N ALA A 124 -10.47 -1.20 -2.63
CA ALA A 124 -11.40 -0.08 -2.48
C ALA A 124 -10.96 0.88 -1.36
N PHE A 125 -10.51 0.33 -0.23
CA PHE A 125 -10.01 1.16 0.86
C PHE A 125 -8.77 1.95 0.42
N LEU A 126 -7.83 1.30 -0.24
CA LEU A 126 -6.61 1.96 -0.68
C LEU A 126 -6.93 3.11 -1.65
N GLU A 127 -7.93 2.95 -2.46
CA GLU A 127 -8.32 4.00 -3.40
C GLU A 127 -8.92 5.23 -2.72
N THR A 128 -9.28 5.13 -1.45
CA THR A 128 -9.76 6.29 -0.69
C THR A 128 -8.63 7.07 -0.02
N LEU A 129 -7.43 6.56 -0.04
CA LEU A 129 -6.29 7.21 0.61
C LEU A 129 -5.71 8.39 -0.17
#